data_c6820c723f6e1a0908618016e70ae9ae
#
_entry.id   c6820c723f6e1a0908618016e70ae9ae
#
_cell.length_a   1.000
_cell.length_b   1.000
_cell.length_c   1.000
_cell.angle_alpha   90.00
_cell.angle_beta   90.00
_cell.angle_gamma   90.00
#
_symmetry.space_group_name_H-M   'P 1'
#
loop_
_entity.id
_entity.type
_entity.pdbx_description
1 polymer ?
#
loop_
_entity_poly.entity_id
_entity_poly.type
_entity_poly.pdbx_seq_one_letter_code
_entity_poly.pdbx_strand_id
1 'polypeptide(L)'
;MLGRKTTGSVVCASCGSLVGVNDDKCYSCGRANPGMWGFAPLLRQFGNDLGFVPFVMGASVVMFVLSLLLSGGIQGGGLNLLSVSSYALRALGASGAGPVFDEGHWWTVLSATWLHAGLLHILFNMMSLRNIGSDTVHIIGPGRTVIIYVVAGVCGFLLSSALGAAVPIIAMLPLPIFILRLLVGAQLTVGASASIFGLLGALVHYGRKSGSSLIHGQAKQWAIIMFVYGLIMPGIDNWAHAGGFLGGYLTSAFFNPLTRERGDHVLIALLCLVASFAAVLASVALNWSTLAM
;
A
#
# COMPACT_ATOMS: atom_id res chain seq x y z
N MET A 1 24.64 -19.45 4.40
CA MET A 1 25.13 -18.77 5.62
C MET A 1 24.27 -17.54 5.86
N LEU A 2 23.37 -17.64 6.82
CA LEU A 2 22.43 -16.56 7.23
C LEU A 2 23.09 -15.67 8.30
N GLY A 3 24.15 -14.96 7.96
CA GLY A 3 24.88 -14.15 8.91
C GLY A 3 25.28 -12.78 8.37
N ARG A 4 25.37 -11.80 9.27
CA ARG A 4 25.98 -10.50 9.00
C ARG A 4 27.41 -10.69 8.53
N LYS A 5 27.77 -10.14 7.37
CA LYS A 5 29.14 -10.15 6.85
C LYS A 5 29.93 -8.99 7.48
N THR A 6 31.03 -9.28 8.15
CA THR A 6 31.82 -8.25 8.87
C THR A 6 33.10 -7.85 8.15
N THR A 7 33.55 -8.66 7.18
CA THR A 7 34.79 -8.45 6.41
C THR A 7 34.60 -8.79 4.95
N GLY A 8 35.52 -8.30 4.10
CA GLY A 8 35.52 -8.57 2.66
C GLY A 8 34.56 -7.69 1.88
N SER A 9 34.16 -8.16 0.69
CA SER A 9 33.33 -7.40 -0.23
C SER A 9 31.88 -7.90 -0.23
N VAL A 10 30.96 -6.99 -0.44
CA VAL A 10 29.51 -7.22 -0.60
C VAL A 10 29.02 -6.48 -1.85
N VAL A 11 27.82 -6.81 -2.28
CA VAL A 11 27.19 -6.10 -3.40
C VAL A 11 26.41 -4.91 -2.86
N CYS A 12 26.65 -3.72 -3.42
CA CYS A 12 25.92 -2.51 -3.03
C CYS A 12 24.42 -2.72 -3.14
N ALA A 13 23.68 -2.42 -2.06
CA ALA A 13 22.24 -2.60 -2.00
C ALA A 13 21.46 -1.74 -3.01
N SER A 14 22.10 -0.67 -3.56
CA SER A 14 21.45 0.26 -4.49
C SER A 14 21.75 -0.03 -5.97
N CYS A 15 23.03 -0.21 -6.34
CA CYS A 15 23.44 -0.28 -7.75
C CYS A 15 24.00 -1.63 -8.17
N GLY A 16 24.17 -2.58 -7.25
CA GLY A 16 24.73 -3.88 -7.57
C GLY A 16 26.26 -3.94 -7.73
N SER A 17 26.97 -2.83 -7.64
CA SER A 17 28.45 -2.81 -7.73
C SER A 17 29.07 -3.48 -6.52
N LEU A 18 30.24 -4.15 -6.72
CA LEU A 18 31.00 -4.73 -5.61
C LEU A 18 31.64 -3.62 -4.78
N VAL A 19 31.43 -3.66 -3.46
CA VAL A 19 31.95 -2.67 -2.50
C VAL A 19 32.51 -3.38 -1.28
N GLY A 20 33.40 -2.72 -0.53
CA GLY A 20 33.81 -3.20 0.77
C GLY A 20 32.62 -3.19 1.76
N VAL A 21 32.58 -4.19 2.66
CA VAL A 21 31.47 -4.28 3.64
C VAL A 21 31.41 -3.07 4.57
N ASN A 22 32.55 -2.42 4.81
CA ASN A 22 32.70 -1.27 5.69
C ASN A 22 32.89 0.05 4.91
N ASP A 23 32.69 0.06 3.59
CA ASP A 23 32.81 1.30 2.82
C ASP A 23 31.75 2.32 3.25
N ASP A 24 32.18 3.56 3.52
CA ASP A 24 31.27 4.65 3.87
C ASP A 24 30.39 5.06 2.68
N LYS A 25 30.93 4.94 1.46
CA LYS A 25 30.22 5.30 0.22
C LYS A 25 30.54 4.31 -0.90
N CYS A 26 29.53 4.00 -1.69
CA CYS A 26 29.72 3.29 -2.94
C CYS A 26 30.37 4.21 -3.98
N TYR A 27 31.54 3.85 -4.50
CA TYR A 27 32.23 4.64 -5.51
C TYR A 27 31.53 4.69 -6.88
N SER A 28 30.68 3.68 -7.19
CA SER A 28 29.89 3.68 -8.43
C SER A 28 28.63 4.53 -8.31
N CYS A 29 27.98 4.56 -7.15
CA CYS A 29 26.66 5.16 -7.02
C CYS A 29 26.55 6.23 -5.91
N GLY A 30 27.59 6.48 -5.15
CA GLY A 30 27.58 7.47 -4.09
C GLY A 30 26.70 7.13 -2.88
N ARG A 31 26.04 5.95 -2.85
CA ARG A 31 25.22 5.53 -1.70
C ARG A 31 26.08 5.47 -0.44
N ALA A 32 25.63 6.13 0.61
CA ALA A 32 26.23 5.98 1.94
C ALA A 32 25.94 4.57 2.48
N ASN A 33 26.94 3.99 3.13
CA ASN A 33 26.88 2.66 3.73
C ASN A 33 26.33 1.57 2.78
N PRO A 34 27.00 1.34 1.63
CA PRO A 34 26.50 0.47 0.56
C PRO A 34 26.34 -1.00 0.98
N GLY A 35 27.11 -1.44 1.99
CA GLY A 35 27.07 -2.77 2.58
C GLY A 35 25.97 -2.94 3.62
N MET A 36 25.26 -1.87 4.00
CA MET A 36 24.22 -1.88 5.04
C MET A 36 24.71 -2.57 6.33
N TRP A 37 25.88 -2.14 6.84
CA TRP A 37 26.53 -2.73 8.02
C TRP A 37 26.73 -4.26 7.94
N GLY A 38 26.91 -4.78 6.71
CA GLY A 38 27.08 -6.21 6.45
C GLY A 38 25.79 -7.00 6.26
N PHE A 39 24.63 -6.36 6.31
CA PHE A 39 23.33 -7.02 6.09
C PHE A 39 22.87 -7.02 4.62
N ALA A 40 23.54 -6.27 3.72
CA ALA A 40 23.18 -6.23 2.31
C ALA A 40 23.05 -7.62 1.64
N PRO A 41 23.93 -8.63 1.89
CA PRO A 41 23.77 -9.96 1.31
C PRO A 41 22.51 -10.67 1.80
N LEU A 42 22.15 -10.51 3.08
CA LEU A 42 20.94 -11.09 3.66
C LEU A 42 19.67 -10.47 3.05
N LEU A 43 19.63 -9.16 2.96
CA LEU A 43 18.50 -8.45 2.37
C LEU A 43 18.30 -8.78 0.90
N ARG A 44 19.40 -9.00 0.15
CA ARG A 44 19.31 -9.40 -1.26
C ARG A 44 18.80 -10.82 -1.50
N GLN A 45 18.82 -11.69 -0.52
CA GLN A 45 18.17 -13.02 -0.61
C GLN A 45 16.65 -12.88 -0.75
N PHE A 46 16.08 -11.78 -0.28
CA PHE A 46 14.67 -11.46 -0.44
C PHE A 46 14.34 -10.77 -1.79
N GLY A 47 15.32 -10.65 -2.70
CA GLY A 47 15.15 -10.00 -4.01
C GLY A 47 15.67 -8.55 -4.05
N ASN A 48 15.59 -7.95 -5.24
CA ASN A 48 16.02 -6.56 -5.46
C ASN A 48 15.11 -5.53 -4.79
N ASP A 49 13.90 -5.92 -4.42
CA ASP A 49 12.90 -5.14 -3.72
C ASP A 49 13.03 -5.19 -2.19
N LEU A 50 14.13 -5.75 -1.68
CA LEU A 50 14.37 -6.02 -0.25
C LEU A 50 13.24 -6.88 0.38
N GLY A 51 12.57 -7.70 -0.42
CA GLY A 51 11.47 -8.55 0.01
C GLY A 51 10.13 -7.81 0.20
N PHE A 52 10.02 -6.55 -0.20
CA PHE A 52 8.81 -5.75 0.02
C PHE A 52 7.57 -6.37 -0.64
N VAL A 53 7.62 -6.65 -1.95
CA VAL A 53 6.46 -7.19 -2.67
C VAL A 53 6.02 -8.55 -2.10
N PRO A 54 6.90 -9.57 -1.98
CA PRO A 54 6.50 -10.85 -1.40
C PRO A 54 6.06 -10.73 0.07
N PHE A 55 6.65 -9.81 0.85
CA PHE A 55 6.25 -9.56 2.22
C PHE A 55 4.80 -9.02 2.30
N VAL A 56 4.46 -7.98 1.53
CA VAL A 56 3.11 -7.42 1.52
C VAL A 56 2.10 -8.46 1.02
N MET A 57 2.45 -9.22 -0.03
CA MET A 57 1.60 -10.30 -0.53
C MET A 57 1.34 -11.37 0.54
N GLY A 58 2.40 -11.86 1.20
CA GLY A 58 2.29 -12.87 2.25
C GLY A 58 1.49 -12.37 3.46
N ALA A 59 1.77 -11.15 3.93
CA ALA A 59 1.03 -10.54 5.04
C ALA A 59 -0.47 -10.35 4.70
N SER A 60 -0.79 -9.89 3.49
CA SER A 60 -2.18 -9.76 3.03
C SER A 60 -2.89 -11.10 2.95
N VAL A 61 -2.22 -12.17 2.49
CA VAL A 61 -2.78 -13.53 2.48
C VAL A 61 -3.03 -14.03 3.91
N VAL A 62 -2.10 -13.84 4.82
CA VAL A 62 -2.28 -14.21 6.25
C VAL A 62 -3.47 -13.44 6.84
N MET A 63 -3.56 -12.13 6.63
CA MET A 63 -4.67 -11.32 7.12
C MET A 63 -6.01 -11.74 6.50
N PHE A 64 -6.02 -12.12 5.22
CA PHE A 64 -7.21 -12.63 4.56
C PHE A 64 -7.69 -13.96 5.17
N VAL A 65 -6.78 -14.89 5.41
CA VAL A 65 -7.09 -16.17 6.07
C VAL A 65 -7.63 -15.94 7.48
N LEU A 66 -7.00 -15.07 8.27
CA LEU A 66 -7.48 -14.69 9.59
C LEU A 66 -8.88 -14.07 9.53
N SER A 67 -9.12 -13.19 8.55
CA SER A 67 -10.43 -12.57 8.33
C SER A 67 -11.53 -13.60 8.01
N LEU A 68 -11.20 -14.63 7.21
CA LEU A 68 -12.12 -15.73 6.90
C LEU A 68 -12.44 -16.59 8.14
N LEU A 69 -11.43 -16.91 8.94
CA LEU A 69 -11.62 -17.67 10.19
C LEU A 69 -12.54 -16.92 11.15
N LEU A 70 -12.35 -15.61 11.32
CA LEU A 70 -13.20 -14.75 12.14
C LEU A 70 -14.61 -14.54 11.56
N SER A 71 -14.79 -14.78 10.25
CA SER A 71 -16.11 -14.70 9.60
C SER A 71 -16.99 -15.94 9.79
N GLY A 72 -16.53 -16.94 10.54
CA GLY A 72 -17.26 -18.21 10.72
C GLY A 72 -17.11 -19.17 9.54
N GLY A 73 -16.04 -19.03 8.75
CA GLY A 73 -15.69 -19.92 7.64
C GLY A 73 -16.05 -19.37 6.26
N ILE A 74 -16.20 -20.28 5.30
CA ILE A 74 -16.41 -19.95 3.89
C ILE A 74 -17.83 -19.44 3.67
N GLN A 75 -17.95 -18.20 3.22
CA GLN A 75 -19.23 -17.57 2.88
C GLN A 75 -19.23 -17.12 1.40
N GLY A 76 -20.44 -16.96 0.86
CA GLY A 76 -20.66 -16.50 -0.51
C GLY A 76 -20.46 -17.57 -1.56
N GLY A 77 -20.72 -17.20 -2.82
CA GLY A 77 -20.56 -18.04 -4.01
C GLY A 77 -20.44 -17.17 -5.26
N GLY A 78 -20.03 -17.78 -6.37
CA GLY A 78 -19.78 -17.04 -7.62
C GLY A 78 -18.72 -15.94 -7.45
N LEU A 79 -19.03 -14.72 -7.84
CA LEU A 79 -18.12 -13.57 -7.70
C LEU A 79 -17.84 -13.15 -6.26
N ASN A 80 -18.71 -13.55 -5.31
CA ASN A 80 -18.58 -13.29 -3.87
C ASN A 80 -17.97 -14.46 -3.10
N LEU A 81 -17.25 -15.34 -3.79
CA LEU A 81 -16.60 -16.50 -3.15
C LEU A 81 -15.57 -16.04 -2.10
N LEU A 82 -15.61 -16.70 -0.95
CA LEU A 82 -14.77 -16.39 0.22
C LEU A 82 -14.96 -14.92 0.69
N SER A 83 -16.22 -14.48 0.77
CA SER A 83 -16.54 -13.17 1.32
C SER A 83 -16.20 -13.10 2.81
N VAL A 84 -15.61 -11.99 3.22
CA VAL A 84 -15.28 -11.71 4.62
C VAL A 84 -16.41 -10.87 5.23
N SER A 85 -16.83 -11.20 6.45
CA SER A 85 -17.87 -10.46 7.15
C SER A 85 -17.41 -9.04 7.53
N SER A 86 -18.33 -8.07 7.50
CA SER A 86 -18.04 -6.70 7.96
C SER A 86 -17.57 -6.66 9.41
N TYR A 87 -18.04 -7.61 10.23
CA TYR A 87 -17.59 -7.78 11.61
C TYR A 87 -16.08 -8.10 11.67
N ALA A 88 -15.64 -9.13 10.96
CA ALA A 88 -14.23 -9.51 10.92
C ALA A 88 -13.35 -8.39 10.36
N LEU A 89 -13.81 -7.71 9.31
CA LEU A 89 -13.08 -6.56 8.74
C LEU A 89 -12.93 -5.42 9.76
N ARG A 90 -14.00 -5.05 10.47
CA ARG A 90 -13.94 -4.01 11.53
C ARG A 90 -13.01 -4.42 12.66
N ALA A 91 -13.12 -5.64 13.14
CA ALA A 91 -12.30 -6.15 14.23
C ALA A 91 -10.79 -6.14 13.92
N LEU A 92 -10.43 -6.31 12.64
CA LEU A 92 -9.04 -6.30 12.17
C LEU A 92 -8.56 -4.92 11.69
N GLY A 93 -9.43 -3.89 11.70
CA GLY A 93 -9.04 -2.51 11.42
C GLY A 93 -9.38 -2.04 10.01
N ALA A 94 -10.56 -2.39 9.48
CA ALA A 94 -11.12 -1.76 8.29
C ALA A 94 -11.36 -0.27 8.54
N SER A 95 -11.11 0.57 7.53
CA SER A 95 -11.30 2.02 7.56
C SER A 95 -12.67 2.41 7.00
N GLY A 96 -12.95 3.70 6.95
CA GLY A 96 -14.20 4.28 6.44
C GLY A 96 -14.72 5.36 7.38
N ALA A 97 -15.85 5.99 7.00
CA ALA A 97 -16.43 7.06 7.82
C ALA A 97 -16.76 6.57 9.23
N GLY A 98 -17.40 5.40 9.38
CA GLY A 98 -17.73 4.82 10.66
C GLY A 98 -16.53 4.66 11.58
N PRO A 99 -15.53 3.83 11.24
CA PRO A 99 -14.35 3.64 12.08
C PRO A 99 -13.60 4.93 12.38
N VAL A 100 -13.37 5.79 11.39
CA VAL A 100 -12.50 6.97 11.55
C VAL A 100 -13.19 8.10 12.31
N PHE A 101 -14.44 8.44 11.94
CA PHE A 101 -15.11 9.66 12.44
C PHE A 101 -16.15 9.37 13.53
N ASP A 102 -16.90 8.25 13.44
CA ASP A 102 -17.93 7.94 14.43
C ASP A 102 -17.31 7.23 15.65
N GLU A 103 -16.34 6.31 15.43
CA GLU A 103 -15.71 5.52 16.49
C GLU A 103 -14.36 6.11 16.95
N GLY A 104 -13.79 7.08 16.23
CA GLY A 104 -12.50 7.71 16.55
C GLY A 104 -11.28 6.82 16.31
N HIS A 105 -11.42 5.72 15.57
CA HIS A 105 -10.35 4.76 15.26
C HIS A 105 -9.51 5.21 14.07
N TRP A 106 -8.93 6.41 14.14
CA TRP A 106 -8.17 7.05 13.05
C TRP A 106 -7.00 6.21 12.52
N TRP A 107 -6.39 5.32 13.33
CA TRP A 107 -5.31 4.43 12.89
C TRP A 107 -5.74 3.41 11.83
N THR A 108 -7.05 3.20 11.64
CA THR A 108 -7.58 2.26 10.64
C THR A 108 -7.22 2.64 9.21
N VAL A 109 -6.87 3.90 8.94
CA VAL A 109 -6.32 4.32 7.64
C VAL A 109 -4.96 3.67 7.33
N LEU A 110 -4.25 3.16 8.36
CA LEU A 110 -3.00 2.41 8.20
C LEU A 110 -3.24 0.90 8.09
N SER A 111 -4.21 0.35 8.85
CA SER A 111 -4.45 -1.09 8.91
C SER A 111 -5.28 -1.61 7.72
N ALA A 112 -6.19 -0.81 7.18
CA ALA A 112 -7.12 -1.25 6.14
C ALA A 112 -6.44 -1.75 4.85
N THR A 113 -5.22 -1.31 4.55
CA THR A 113 -4.45 -1.74 3.38
C THR A 113 -4.08 -3.24 3.40
N TRP A 114 -4.07 -3.88 4.58
CA TRP A 114 -3.74 -5.30 4.73
C TRP A 114 -4.94 -6.22 4.55
N LEU A 115 -6.16 -5.68 4.59
CA LEU A 115 -7.41 -6.42 4.61
C LEU A 115 -8.03 -6.53 3.22
N HIS A 116 -8.79 -7.60 2.98
CA HIS A 116 -9.47 -7.83 1.71
C HIS A 116 -10.85 -8.45 1.95
N ALA A 117 -11.86 -7.96 1.24
CA ALA A 117 -13.26 -8.33 1.46
C ALA A 117 -13.69 -9.66 0.81
N GLY A 118 -12.85 -10.26 -0.06
CA GLY A 118 -13.18 -11.52 -0.74
C GLY A 118 -12.05 -11.98 -1.66
N LEU A 119 -12.22 -13.21 -2.21
CA LEU A 119 -11.18 -13.88 -3.00
C LEU A 119 -10.75 -13.07 -4.23
N LEU A 120 -11.67 -12.61 -5.05
CA LEU A 120 -11.33 -11.84 -6.25
C LEU A 120 -10.65 -10.53 -5.89
N HIS A 121 -11.07 -9.89 -4.78
CA HIS A 121 -10.47 -8.66 -4.30
C HIS A 121 -8.99 -8.86 -3.97
N ILE A 122 -8.63 -9.89 -3.19
CA ILE A 122 -7.22 -10.15 -2.88
C ILE A 122 -6.43 -10.60 -4.11
N LEU A 123 -6.98 -11.44 -4.97
CA LEU A 123 -6.29 -11.90 -6.18
C LEU A 123 -5.92 -10.75 -7.11
N PHE A 124 -6.86 -9.85 -7.42
CA PHE A 124 -6.59 -8.69 -8.28
C PHE A 124 -5.58 -7.73 -7.64
N ASN A 125 -5.68 -7.49 -6.32
CA ASN A 125 -4.71 -6.66 -5.62
C ASN A 125 -3.31 -7.26 -5.64
N MET A 126 -3.16 -8.55 -5.35
CA MET A 126 -1.84 -9.21 -5.31
C MET A 126 -1.21 -9.30 -6.72
N MET A 127 -2.01 -9.57 -7.74
CA MET A 127 -1.54 -9.57 -9.13
C MET A 127 -1.07 -8.16 -9.56
N SER A 128 -1.84 -7.12 -9.22
CA SER A 128 -1.47 -5.73 -9.51
C SER A 128 -0.23 -5.30 -8.73
N LEU A 129 -0.13 -5.64 -7.44
CA LEU A 129 1.02 -5.34 -6.61
C LEU A 129 2.29 -6.04 -7.12
N ARG A 130 2.18 -7.32 -7.54
CA ARG A 130 3.31 -8.05 -8.10
C ARG A 130 3.92 -7.34 -9.30
N ASN A 131 3.09 -6.81 -10.19
CA ASN A 131 3.56 -6.15 -11.41
C ASN A 131 3.97 -4.68 -11.12
N ILE A 132 3.02 -3.87 -10.68
CA ILE A 132 3.22 -2.42 -10.47
C ILE A 132 4.22 -2.16 -9.34
N GLY A 133 4.15 -2.94 -8.24
CA GLY A 133 5.07 -2.83 -7.11
C GLY A 133 6.50 -3.15 -7.50
N SER A 134 6.73 -4.25 -8.24
CA SER A 134 8.06 -4.63 -8.71
C SER A 134 8.64 -3.57 -9.66
N ASP A 135 7.87 -3.09 -10.63
CA ASP A 135 8.31 -2.02 -11.54
C ASP A 135 8.66 -0.74 -10.78
N THR A 136 7.83 -0.37 -9.79
CA THR A 136 8.07 0.83 -8.98
C THR A 136 9.36 0.70 -8.17
N VAL A 137 9.62 -0.46 -7.56
CA VAL A 137 10.88 -0.70 -6.83
C VAL A 137 12.09 -0.56 -7.72
N HIS A 138 12.05 -1.12 -8.93
CA HIS A 138 13.17 -1.01 -9.88
C HIS A 138 13.42 0.42 -10.34
N ILE A 139 12.37 1.22 -10.48
CA ILE A 139 12.45 2.59 -11.00
C ILE A 139 12.79 3.60 -9.91
N ILE A 140 12.15 3.52 -8.75
CA ILE A 140 12.19 4.56 -7.69
C ILE A 140 13.06 4.13 -6.51
N GLY A 141 13.23 2.85 -6.29
CA GLY A 141 13.93 2.24 -5.14
C GLY A 141 12.98 1.66 -4.09
N PRO A 142 13.44 0.64 -3.32
CA PRO A 142 12.57 -0.11 -2.40
C PRO A 142 12.03 0.72 -1.24
N GLY A 143 12.87 1.51 -0.56
CA GLY A 143 12.42 2.31 0.59
C GLY A 143 11.41 3.38 0.19
N ARG A 144 11.65 4.10 -0.91
CA ARG A 144 10.68 5.08 -1.44
C ARG A 144 9.38 4.42 -1.85
N THR A 145 9.44 3.24 -2.47
CA THR A 145 8.24 2.50 -2.87
C THR A 145 7.38 2.15 -1.66
N VAL A 146 7.99 1.68 -0.57
CA VAL A 146 7.27 1.40 0.69
C VAL A 146 6.64 2.65 1.27
N ILE A 147 7.39 3.76 1.35
CA ILE A 147 6.87 5.04 1.87
C ILE A 147 5.68 5.49 1.03
N ILE A 148 5.82 5.49 -0.30
CA ILE A 148 4.74 5.87 -1.22
C ILE A 148 3.53 4.97 -1.04
N TYR A 149 3.74 3.66 -0.93
CA TYR A 149 2.67 2.68 -0.73
C TYR A 149 1.86 2.97 0.54
N VAL A 150 2.52 3.19 1.68
CA VAL A 150 1.84 3.45 2.95
C VAL A 150 1.18 4.82 2.97
N VAL A 151 1.89 5.88 2.56
CA VAL A 151 1.34 7.25 2.54
C VAL A 151 0.15 7.35 1.58
N ALA A 152 0.23 6.72 0.41
CA ALA A 152 -0.87 6.68 -0.55
C ALA A 152 -2.11 5.95 0.01
N GLY A 153 -1.92 4.82 0.69
CA GLY A 153 -3.01 4.13 1.38
C GLY A 153 -3.70 5.04 2.40
N VAL A 154 -2.91 5.71 3.25
CA VAL A 154 -3.43 6.69 4.22
C VAL A 154 -4.22 7.80 3.54
N CYS A 155 -3.66 8.44 2.49
CA CYS A 155 -4.35 9.50 1.75
C CYS A 155 -5.65 9.00 1.11
N GLY A 156 -5.65 7.79 0.55
CA GLY A 156 -6.82 7.18 -0.05
C GLY A 156 -7.92 6.93 0.96
N PHE A 157 -7.61 6.25 2.05
CA PHE A 157 -8.60 5.95 3.09
C PHE A 157 -9.09 7.20 3.81
N LEU A 158 -8.24 8.20 4.06
CA LEU A 158 -8.67 9.47 4.63
C LEU A 158 -9.64 10.21 3.71
N LEU A 159 -9.34 10.30 2.41
CA LEU A 159 -10.24 10.96 1.45
C LEU A 159 -11.59 10.27 1.39
N SER A 160 -11.59 8.94 1.25
CA SER A 160 -12.84 8.18 1.19
C SER A 160 -13.63 8.27 2.49
N SER A 161 -12.98 8.14 3.65
CA SER A 161 -13.63 8.28 4.96
C SER A 161 -14.23 9.68 5.15
N ALA A 162 -13.52 10.74 4.77
CA ALA A 162 -14.00 12.12 4.87
C ALA A 162 -15.24 12.35 4.00
N LEU A 163 -15.23 11.84 2.76
CA LEU A 163 -16.41 11.95 1.88
C LEU A 163 -17.56 11.03 2.35
N GLY A 164 -17.25 9.91 3.00
CA GLY A 164 -18.25 9.07 3.66
C GLY A 164 -18.92 9.78 4.86
N ALA A 165 -18.14 10.51 5.66
CA ALA A 165 -18.66 11.33 6.76
C ALA A 165 -19.47 12.55 6.27
N ALA A 166 -19.17 13.03 5.06
CA ALA A 166 -19.88 14.17 4.46
C ALA A 166 -21.24 13.79 3.83
N VAL A 167 -21.70 12.56 3.91
CA VAL A 167 -22.98 12.09 3.34
C VAL A 167 -24.17 12.99 3.71
N PRO A 168 -24.36 13.42 4.97
CA PRO A 168 -25.50 14.28 5.32
C PRO A 168 -25.47 15.62 4.55
N ILE A 169 -24.30 16.19 4.33
CA ILE A 169 -24.12 17.44 3.58
C ILE A 169 -24.31 17.21 2.08
N ILE A 170 -23.71 16.15 1.54
CA ILE A 170 -23.81 15.77 0.12
C ILE A 170 -25.27 15.52 -0.25
N ALA A 171 -26.04 14.87 0.62
CA ALA A 171 -27.45 14.57 0.40
C ALA A 171 -28.36 15.83 0.33
N MET A 172 -27.90 16.97 0.82
CA MET A 172 -28.63 18.24 0.72
C MET A 172 -28.44 18.94 -0.65
N LEU A 173 -27.52 18.48 -1.48
CA LEU A 173 -27.28 19.06 -2.78
C LEU A 173 -28.45 18.76 -3.72
N PRO A 174 -28.92 19.73 -4.52
CA PRO A 174 -30.03 19.55 -5.46
C PRO A 174 -29.55 18.82 -6.74
N LEU A 175 -28.98 17.62 -6.56
CA LEU A 175 -28.41 16.79 -7.63
C LEU A 175 -29.16 15.46 -7.75
N PRO A 176 -29.23 14.89 -8.95
CA PRO A 176 -29.78 13.55 -9.15
C PRO A 176 -29.08 12.50 -8.28
N ILE A 177 -29.83 11.54 -7.76
CA ILE A 177 -29.33 10.50 -6.84
C ILE A 177 -28.12 9.74 -7.37
N PHE A 178 -28.04 9.51 -8.68
CA PHE A 178 -26.91 8.82 -9.28
C PHE A 178 -25.61 9.65 -9.20
N ILE A 179 -25.70 11.00 -9.29
CA ILE A 179 -24.54 11.89 -9.07
C ILE A 179 -24.17 11.92 -7.61
N LEU A 180 -25.14 12.02 -6.69
CA LEU A 180 -24.89 11.99 -5.24
C LEU A 180 -24.12 10.71 -4.85
N ARG A 181 -24.50 9.55 -5.39
CA ARG A 181 -23.80 8.29 -5.16
C ARG A 181 -22.35 8.29 -5.63
N LEU A 182 -22.02 9.05 -6.66
CA LEU A 182 -20.62 9.19 -7.12
C LEU A 182 -19.79 10.11 -6.21
N LEU A 183 -20.43 10.98 -5.44
CA LEU A 183 -19.76 11.92 -4.54
C LEU A 183 -19.50 11.35 -3.15
N VAL A 184 -20.17 10.25 -2.78
CA VAL A 184 -20.09 9.66 -1.45
C VAL A 184 -18.90 8.72 -1.35
N GLY A 185 -18.11 8.85 -0.29
CA GLY A 185 -17.06 7.91 0.10
C GLY A 185 -17.61 6.72 0.90
N ALA A 186 -16.73 5.84 1.31
CA ALA A 186 -17.10 4.58 1.95
C ALA A 186 -17.42 4.73 3.46
N GLN A 187 -18.45 4.01 3.92
CA GLN A 187 -18.71 3.81 5.35
C GLN A 187 -17.77 2.75 5.96
N LEU A 188 -17.39 1.76 5.16
CA LEU A 188 -16.40 0.73 5.50
C LEU A 188 -15.64 0.37 4.23
N THR A 189 -14.29 0.39 4.31
CA THR A 189 -13.42 0.15 3.17
C THR A 189 -12.12 -0.56 3.57
N VAL A 190 -11.60 -1.38 2.68
CA VAL A 190 -10.36 -2.16 2.84
C VAL A 190 -9.70 -2.40 1.50
N GLY A 191 -8.41 -2.73 1.50
CA GLY A 191 -7.69 -3.24 0.32
C GLY A 191 -6.39 -2.52 0.03
N ALA A 192 -5.47 -3.23 -0.58
CA ALA A 192 -4.19 -2.67 -1.02
C ALA A 192 -4.32 -1.71 -2.21
N SER A 193 -5.50 -1.61 -2.82
CA SER A 193 -5.71 -0.90 -4.09
C SER A 193 -5.42 0.60 -4.01
N ALA A 194 -5.78 1.28 -2.90
CA ALA A 194 -5.44 2.69 -2.70
C ALA A 194 -3.92 2.92 -2.75
N SER A 195 -3.16 2.06 -2.09
CA SER A 195 -1.69 2.07 -2.13
C SER A 195 -1.14 1.76 -3.53
N ILE A 196 -1.72 0.80 -4.25
CA ILE A 196 -1.34 0.44 -5.63
C ILE A 196 -1.60 1.61 -6.59
N PHE A 197 -2.75 2.29 -6.45
CA PHE A 197 -3.01 3.53 -7.19
C PHE A 197 -1.96 4.61 -6.88
N GLY A 198 -1.47 4.67 -5.65
CA GLY A 198 -0.36 5.55 -5.29
C GLY A 198 0.94 5.21 -6.00
N LEU A 199 1.26 3.93 -6.18
CA LEU A 199 2.41 3.52 -7.00
C LEU A 199 2.24 3.96 -8.46
N LEU A 200 1.04 3.83 -9.02
CA LEU A 200 0.74 4.36 -10.37
C LEU A 200 0.91 5.87 -10.43
N GLY A 201 0.43 6.62 -9.42
CA GLY A 201 0.63 8.06 -9.31
C GLY A 201 2.11 8.45 -9.29
N ALA A 202 2.92 7.70 -8.54
CA ALA A 202 4.37 7.89 -8.46
C ALA A 202 5.06 7.61 -9.81
N LEU A 203 4.66 6.56 -10.52
CA LEU A 203 5.19 6.24 -11.85
C LEU A 203 4.79 7.29 -12.90
N VAL A 204 3.57 7.83 -12.83
CA VAL A 204 3.12 8.96 -13.67
C VAL A 204 3.99 10.19 -13.42
N HIS A 205 4.26 10.52 -12.16
CA HIS A 205 5.15 11.61 -11.80
C HIS A 205 6.58 11.38 -12.28
N TYR A 206 7.13 10.17 -12.04
CA TYR A 206 8.47 9.79 -12.52
C TYR A 206 8.57 9.92 -14.03
N GLY A 207 7.66 9.33 -14.79
CA GLY A 207 7.67 9.35 -16.25
C GLY A 207 7.62 10.78 -16.80
N ARG A 208 6.79 11.66 -16.20
CA ARG A 208 6.72 13.07 -16.54
C ARG A 208 8.04 13.79 -16.27
N LYS A 209 8.65 13.55 -15.10
CA LYS A 209 9.87 14.24 -14.69
C LYS A 209 11.12 13.73 -15.41
N SER A 210 11.17 12.45 -15.75
CA SER A 210 12.28 11.83 -16.51
C SER A 210 12.18 12.05 -18.02
N GLY A 211 11.06 12.55 -18.53
CA GLY A 211 10.78 12.63 -19.97
C GLY A 211 10.41 11.28 -20.61
N SER A 212 10.20 10.22 -19.84
CA SER A 212 9.81 8.91 -20.35
C SER A 212 8.32 8.85 -20.67
N SER A 213 7.98 9.07 -21.95
CA SER A 213 6.59 8.95 -22.44
C SER A 213 6.02 7.55 -22.27
N LEU A 214 6.86 6.52 -22.33
CA LEU A 214 6.47 5.12 -22.14
C LEU A 214 5.97 4.87 -20.71
N ILE A 215 6.79 5.17 -19.70
CA ILE A 215 6.42 4.97 -18.29
C ILE A 215 5.20 5.81 -17.93
N HIS A 216 5.22 7.10 -18.32
CA HIS A 216 4.09 8.00 -18.11
C HIS A 216 2.80 7.46 -18.72
N GLY A 217 2.85 7.06 -19.99
CA GLY A 217 1.69 6.56 -20.74
C GLY A 217 1.13 5.26 -20.17
N GLN A 218 1.97 4.28 -19.89
CA GLN A 218 1.57 3.00 -19.32
C GLN A 218 0.94 3.14 -17.92
N ALA A 219 1.60 3.88 -17.02
CA ALA A 219 1.08 4.08 -15.67
C ALA A 219 -0.26 4.83 -15.67
N LYS A 220 -0.39 5.87 -16.50
CA LYS A 220 -1.65 6.60 -16.70
C LYS A 220 -2.75 5.70 -17.27
N GLN A 221 -2.44 4.88 -18.28
CA GLN A 221 -3.39 3.96 -18.88
C GLN A 221 -3.91 2.94 -17.87
N TRP A 222 -3.03 2.32 -17.08
CA TRP A 222 -3.43 1.40 -16.02
C TRP A 222 -4.29 2.08 -14.96
N ALA A 223 -3.92 3.28 -14.52
CA ALA A 223 -4.73 4.04 -13.56
C ALA A 223 -6.14 4.31 -14.09
N ILE A 224 -6.27 4.72 -15.35
CA ILE A 224 -7.58 4.97 -15.97
C ILE A 224 -8.39 3.68 -16.09
N ILE A 225 -7.80 2.58 -16.58
CA ILE A 225 -8.51 1.30 -16.75
C ILE A 225 -9.03 0.80 -15.40
N MET A 226 -8.18 0.80 -14.36
CA MET A 226 -8.57 0.33 -13.03
C MET A 226 -9.62 1.25 -12.39
N PHE A 227 -9.53 2.57 -12.61
CA PHE A 227 -10.50 3.53 -12.11
C PHE A 227 -11.87 3.36 -12.79
N VAL A 228 -11.90 3.22 -14.12
CA VAL A 228 -13.14 2.96 -14.88
C VAL A 228 -13.75 1.62 -14.48
N TYR A 229 -12.92 0.58 -14.29
CA TYR A 229 -13.38 -0.69 -13.76
C TYR A 229 -14.09 -0.52 -12.40
N GLY A 230 -13.52 0.30 -11.52
CA GLY A 230 -14.11 0.61 -10.22
C GLY A 230 -15.43 1.39 -10.28
N LEU A 231 -15.70 2.14 -11.36
CA LEU A 231 -17.01 2.77 -11.58
C LEU A 231 -18.10 1.77 -12.00
N ILE A 232 -17.68 0.67 -12.64
CA ILE A 232 -18.61 -0.34 -13.19
C ILE A 232 -18.88 -1.42 -12.13
N MET A 233 -17.87 -1.83 -11.37
CA MET A 233 -17.97 -2.91 -10.40
C MET A 233 -18.42 -2.38 -9.03
N PRO A 234 -19.54 -2.93 -8.49
CA PRO A 234 -20.01 -2.53 -7.15
C PRO A 234 -19.02 -2.91 -6.06
N GLY A 235 -18.97 -2.10 -5.02
CA GLY A 235 -18.13 -2.35 -3.83
C GLY A 235 -16.66 -1.91 -4.00
N ILE A 236 -16.30 -1.25 -5.11
CA ILE A 236 -14.97 -0.65 -5.28
C ILE A 236 -15.01 0.81 -4.84
N ASP A 237 -14.05 1.17 -4.00
CA ASP A 237 -13.92 2.52 -3.44
C ASP A 237 -13.03 3.40 -4.33
N ASN A 238 -13.65 4.08 -5.29
CA ASN A 238 -12.93 4.96 -6.21
C ASN A 238 -12.39 6.22 -5.55
N TRP A 239 -12.94 6.66 -4.41
CA TRP A 239 -12.37 7.80 -3.68
C TRP A 239 -11.08 7.42 -2.98
N ALA A 240 -10.99 6.20 -2.45
CA ALA A 240 -9.72 5.66 -1.95
C ALA A 240 -8.69 5.54 -3.08
N HIS A 241 -9.09 5.14 -4.29
CA HIS A 241 -8.22 5.11 -5.48
C HIS A 241 -7.72 6.50 -5.88
N ALA A 242 -8.62 7.49 -5.96
CA ALA A 242 -8.26 8.87 -6.32
C ALA A 242 -7.32 9.50 -5.28
N GLY A 243 -7.64 9.35 -3.99
CA GLY A 243 -6.80 9.84 -2.89
C GLY A 243 -5.45 9.15 -2.85
N GLY A 244 -5.43 7.83 -3.08
CA GLY A 244 -4.20 7.04 -3.18
C GLY A 244 -3.30 7.51 -4.34
N PHE A 245 -3.87 7.63 -5.54
CA PHE A 245 -3.15 8.12 -6.72
C PHE A 245 -2.53 9.50 -6.47
N LEU A 246 -3.31 10.45 -5.95
CA LEU A 246 -2.84 11.80 -5.66
C LEU A 246 -1.76 11.78 -4.56
N GLY A 247 -1.99 11.05 -3.47
CA GLY A 247 -1.04 10.89 -2.38
C GLY A 247 0.30 10.33 -2.85
N GLY A 248 0.28 9.29 -3.69
CA GLY A 248 1.50 8.71 -4.26
C GLY A 248 2.22 9.63 -5.23
N TYR A 249 1.48 10.34 -6.09
CA TYR A 249 2.05 11.36 -6.99
C TYR A 249 2.79 12.45 -6.21
N LEU A 250 2.15 13.03 -5.18
CA LEU A 250 2.72 14.09 -4.35
C LEU A 250 3.91 13.60 -3.52
N THR A 251 3.83 12.41 -2.95
CA THR A 251 4.93 11.80 -2.20
C THR A 251 6.15 11.57 -3.10
N SER A 252 5.93 11.08 -4.33
CA SER A 252 6.99 10.94 -5.33
C SER A 252 7.61 12.29 -5.73
N ALA A 253 6.78 13.35 -5.81
CA ALA A 253 7.27 14.70 -6.11
C ALA A 253 8.17 15.23 -5.00
N PHE A 254 7.83 14.96 -3.74
CA PHE A 254 8.63 15.36 -2.58
C PHE A 254 10.01 14.70 -2.55
N PHE A 255 10.10 13.40 -2.85
CA PHE A 255 11.36 12.66 -2.79
C PHE A 255 12.31 12.84 -4.00
N ASN A 256 11.93 13.56 -5.04
CA ASN A 256 12.66 13.65 -6.30
C ASN A 256 13.12 12.27 -6.82
N PRO A 257 12.27 11.54 -7.55
CA PRO A 257 12.53 10.15 -7.93
C PRO A 257 13.70 9.94 -8.88
N LEU A 258 14.24 11.01 -9.48
CA LEU A 258 15.43 10.95 -10.35
C LEU A 258 16.74 10.92 -9.58
N THR A 259 16.73 11.26 -8.29
CA THR A 259 17.91 11.13 -7.45
C THR A 259 17.99 9.71 -6.87
N ARG A 260 19.19 9.27 -6.55
CA ARG A 260 19.40 7.96 -5.95
C ARG A 260 18.73 7.87 -4.57
N GLU A 261 18.24 6.66 -4.25
CA GLU A 261 17.67 6.40 -2.95
C GLU A 261 18.71 6.53 -1.84
N ARG A 262 18.31 7.16 -0.74
CA ARG A 262 19.14 7.37 0.46
C ARG A 262 18.86 6.26 1.48
N GLY A 263 19.84 6.00 2.36
CA GLY A 263 19.68 4.98 3.41
C GLY A 263 18.58 5.28 4.44
N ASP A 264 18.33 6.58 4.71
CA ASP A 264 17.25 7.02 5.60
C ASP A 264 15.85 6.68 5.06
N HIS A 265 15.66 6.60 3.74
CA HIS A 265 14.39 6.16 3.17
C HIS A 265 14.03 4.73 3.58
N VAL A 266 15.01 3.84 3.71
CA VAL A 266 14.78 2.46 4.17
C VAL A 266 14.35 2.45 5.63
N LEU A 267 14.95 3.30 6.48
CA LEU A 267 14.54 3.43 7.88
C LEU A 267 13.11 3.97 8.00
N ILE A 268 12.78 5.03 7.25
CA ILE A 268 11.42 5.59 7.23
C ILE A 268 10.41 4.54 6.73
N ALA A 269 10.77 3.76 5.69
CA ALA A 269 9.96 2.68 5.19
C ALA A 269 9.65 1.62 6.26
N LEU A 270 10.66 1.21 7.03
CA LEU A 270 10.47 0.29 8.16
C LEU A 270 9.55 0.87 9.22
N LEU A 271 9.70 2.14 9.58
CA LEU A 271 8.81 2.82 10.52
C LEU A 271 7.37 2.87 10.00
N CYS A 272 7.16 3.14 8.71
CA CYS A 272 5.84 3.10 8.08
C CYS A 272 5.19 1.70 8.18
N LEU A 273 5.95 0.63 7.91
CA LEU A 273 5.46 -0.75 8.03
C LEU A 273 5.14 -1.09 9.50
N VAL A 274 6.03 -0.76 10.43
CA VAL A 274 5.80 -0.99 11.87
C VAL A 274 4.54 -0.25 12.33
N ALA A 275 4.36 1.01 11.93
CA ALA A 275 3.16 1.79 12.27
C ALA A 275 1.88 1.14 11.72
N SER A 276 1.91 0.63 10.47
CA SER A 276 0.74 -0.02 9.87
C SER A 276 0.38 -1.35 10.53
N PHE A 277 1.37 -2.13 10.97
CA PHE A 277 1.13 -3.34 11.78
C PHE A 277 0.67 -3.02 13.19
N ALA A 278 1.23 -2.00 13.83
CA ALA A 278 0.78 -1.53 15.13
C ALA A 278 -0.71 -1.09 15.09
N ALA A 279 -1.15 -0.50 13.97
CA ALA A 279 -2.54 -0.15 13.75
C ALA A 279 -3.46 -1.39 13.68
N VAL A 280 -3.01 -2.49 13.05
CA VAL A 280 -3.75 -3.76 13.08
C VAL A 280 -3.83 -4.29 14.51
N LEU A 281 -2.71 -4.33 15.23
CA LEU A 281 -2.68 -4.80 16.62
C LEU A 281 -3.57 -3.96 17.55
N ALA A 282 -3.60 -2.64 17.36
CA ALA A 282 -4.49 -1.74 18.10
C ALA A 282 -5.96 -2.07 17.84
N SER A 283 -6.33 -2.33 16.58
CA SER A 283 -7.70 -2.73 16.22
C SER A 283 -8.09 -4.05 16.86
N VAL A 284 -7.22 -5.06 16.80
CA VAL A 284 -7.43 -6.37 17.43
C VAL A 284 -7.57 -6.22 18.96
N ALA A 285 -6.69 -5.45 19.60
CA ALA A 285 -6.72 -5.27 21.07
C ALA A 285 -8.01 -4.62 21.55
N LEU A 286 -8.51 -3.61 20.83
CA LEU A 286 -9.78 -2.95 21.17
C LEU A 286 -11.00 -3.85 20.97
N ASN A 287 -10.95 -4.75 19.99
CA ASN A 287 -12.04 -5.67 19.71
C ASN A 287 -11.84 -7.06 20.37
N TRP A 288 -10.83 -7.20 21.26
CA TRP A 288 -10.47 -8.51 21.84
C TRP A 288 -11.64 -9.18 22.57
N SER A 289 -12.40 -8.42 23.35
CA SER A 289 -13.55 -8.96 24.10
C SER A 289 -14.64 -9.52 23.19
N THR A 290 -14.81 -8.93 21.99
CA THR A 290 -15.78 -9.39 21.01
C THR A 290 -15.26 -10.52 20.14
N LEU A 291 -13.95 -10.62 19.95
CA LEU A 291 -13.29 -11.69 19.20
C LEU A 291 -13.14 -12.99 20.02
N ALA A 292 -13.13 -12.89 21.36
CA ALA A 292 -12.95 -14.01 22.28
C ALA A 292 -14.26 -14.71 22.66
N MET A 293 -15.41 -14.16 22.25
CA MET A 293 -16.76 -14.77 22.40
C MET A 293 -17.12 -15.63 21.20
#